data_79af75bf5f09eb92a19f40c7f6933117
#
_entry.id   79af75bf5f09eb92a19f40c7f6933117
#
_cell.length_a   1.000
_cell.length_b   1.000
_cell.length_c   1.000
_cell.angle_alpha   90.00
_cell.angle_beta   90.00
_cell.angle_gamma   90.00
#
_symmetry.space_group_name_H-M   'P 1'
#
loop_
_entity.id
_entity.type
_entity.pdbx_description
1 polymer ?
#
loop_
_entity_poly.entity_id
_entity_poly.type
_entity_poly.pdbx_seq_one_letter_code
_entity_poly.pdbx_strand_id
1 'polypeptide(L)'
;MVFEEQALKGVYIVNPIIFYDERGSFFESFKDNEFEKKLNCKFVQDNEVFSEKVNTLRGLHYQIENPQAKLIHVVSGAIKDVIVDVRVNSRTFGESFPVDLDHKNHKMLFIPGGFAHGYLVLEKNTIVQYKCTDYYNPKSEYGIRWNDSDVNINWGVTSPHISAKDSKLPLLKNQKKLPKY
;
A
#
# COMPACT_ATOMS: atom_id res chain seq x y z
N MET A 1 -16.14 -0.38 12.14
CA MET A 1 -15.06 0.32 11.41
C MET A 1 -15.62 1.45 10.57
N VAL A 2 -14.86 2.54 10.35
CA VAL A 2 -15.26 3.67 9.48
C VAL A 2 -14.38 3.63 8.23
N PHE A 3 -15.01 3.65 7.05
CA PHE A 3 -14.34 3.62 5.75
C PHE A 3 -14.48 4.98 5.08
N GLU A 4 -13.37 5.68 4.86
CA GLU A 4 -13.31 7.02 4.26
C GLU A 4 -12.69 6.93 2.87
N GLU A 5 -13.50 7.13 1.82
CA GLU A 5 -13.01 7.12 0.44
C GLU A 5 -12.10 8.33 0.19
N GLN A 6 -10.99 8.10 -0.51
CA GLN A 6 -9.98 9.10 -0.77
C GLN A 6 -10.12 9.69 -2.19
N ALA A 7 -9.25 10.66 -2.53
CA ALA A 7 -9.27 11.31 -3.84
C ALA A 7 -9.09 10.32 -5.03
N LEU A 8 -8.30 9.28 -4.84
CA LEU A 8 -8.17 8.19 -5.81
C LEU A 8 -9.32 7.19 -5.61
N LYS A 9 -10.23 7.14 -6.55
CA LYS A 9 -11.47 6.34 -6.47
C LYS A 9 -11.22 4.88 -6.10
N GLY A 10 -11.96 4.42 -5.08
CA GLY A 10 -11.88 3.07 -4.55
C GLY A 10 -10.78 2.87 -3.50
N VAL A 11 -9.95 3.87 -3.24
CA VAL A 11 -8.99 3.89 -2.14
C VAL A 11 -9.68 4.33 -0.86
N TYR A 12 -9.48 3.60 0.24
CA TYR A 12 -10.09 3.94 1.54
C TYR A 12 -9.05 3.97 2.64
N ILE A 13 -9.14 5.01 3.49
CA ILE A 13 -8.61 4.94 4.86
C ILE A 13 -9.66 4.23 5.70
N VAL A 14 -9.23 3.21 6.44
CA VAL A 14 -10.09 2.44 7.33
C VAL A 14 -9.69 2.74 8.78
N ASN A 15 -10.59 3.37 9.52
CA ASN A 15 -10.39 3.70 10.92
C ASN A 15 -11.11 2.67 11.80
N PRO A 16 -10.39 1.85 12.61
CA PRO A 16 -10.99 0.94 13.55
C PRO A 16 -11.65 1.68 14.71
N ILE A 17 -12.63 1.06 15.37
CA ILE A 17 -13.13 1.52 16.66
C ILE A 17 -12.20 0.95 17.72
N ILE A 18 -11.56 1.82 18.51
CA ILE A 18 -10.55 1.43 19.50
C ILE A 18 -11.17 1.55 20.89
N PHE A 19 -11.00 0.50 21.68
CA PHE A 19 -11.41 0.45 23.10
C PHE A 19 -10.15 0.51 23.97
N TYR A 20 -10.16 1.37 24.99
CA TYR A 20 -9.04 1.57 25.91
C TYR A 20 -9.44 1.17 27.33
N ASP A 21 -8.51 0.51 28.06
CA ASP A 21 -8.61 0.27 29.51
C ASP A 21 -7.19 0.37 30.14
N GLU A 22 -7.06 0.05 31.44
CA GLU A 22 -5.79 0.11 32.16
C GLU A 22 -4.69 -0.85 31.61
N ARG A 23 -5.05 -1.81 30.77
CA ARG A 23 -4.12 -2.77 30.13
C ARG A 23 -3.63 -2.29 28.77
N GLY A 24 -4.26 -1.27 28.17
CA GLY A 24 -3.91 -0.75 26.85
C GLY A 24 -5.11 -0.58 25.94
N SER A 25 -5.02 -1.05 24.69
CA SER A 25 -6.06 -0.89 23.68
C SER A 25 -6.45 -2.22 23.04
N PHE A 26 -7.72 -2.31 22.65
CA PHE A 26 -8.26 -3.41 21.87
C PHE A 26 -9.06 -2.85 20.68
N PHE A 27 -8.91 -3.45 19.50
CA PHE A 27 -9.74 -3.16 18.34
C PHE A 27 -9.85 -4.37 17.42
N GLU A 28 -10.93 -4.47 16.66
CA GLU A 28 -11.04 -5.43 15.56
C GLU A 28 -10.19 -4.91 14.39
N SER A 29 -9.05 -5.54 14.13
CA SER A 29 -8.17 -5.16 13.01
C SER A 29 -8.70 -5.65 11.66
N PHE A 30 -9.52 -6.71 11.67
CA PHE A 30 -10.14 -7.26 10.48
C PHE A 30 -11.44 -8.00 10.82
N LYS A 31 -12.46 -7.84 9.96
CA LYS A 31 -13.71 -8.57 10.05
C LYS A 31 -14.28 -8.79 8.65
N ASP A 32 -14.16 -10.00 8.14
CA ASP A 32 -14.40 -10.37 6.74
C ASP A 32 -15.73 -9.84 6.20
N ASN A 33 -16.83 -10.05 6.92
CA ASN A 33 -18.17 -9.62 6.49
C ASN A 33 -18.33 -8.08 6.36
N GLU A 34 -17.60 -7.27 7.14
CA GLU A 34 -17.62 -5.81 7.01
C GLU A 34 -16.86 -5.36 5.76
N PHE A 35 -15.70 -5.96 5.50
CA PHE A 35 -14.90 -5.67 4.32
C PHE A 35 -15.59 -6.18 3.04
N GLU A 36 -16.11 -7.41 3.05
CA GLU A 36 -16.88 -7.94 1.92
C GLU A 36 -18.07 -7.04 1.57
N LYS A 37 -18.87 -6.65 2.56
CA LYS A 37 -20.02 -5.76 2.36
C LYS A 37 -19.66 -4.39 1.80
N LYS A 38 -18.54 -3.80 2.27
CA LYS A 38 -18.15 -2.43 1.91
C LYS A 38 -17.33 -2.36 0.63
N LEU A 39 -16.44 -3.32 0.41
CA LEU A 39 -15.43 -3.29 -0.66
C LEU A 39 -15.69 -4.35 -1.74
N ASN A 40 -16.69 -5.23 -1.54
CA ASN A 40 -17.03 -6.33 -2.44
C ASN A 40 -15.81 -7.20 -2.83
N CYS A 41 -14.98 -7.52 -1.84
CA CYS A 41 -13.78 -8.32 -2.03
C CYS A 41 -13.58 -9.29 -0.85
N LYS A 42 -12.85 -10.39 -1.11
CA LYS A 42 -12.39 -11.35 -0.10
C LYS A 42 -10.88 -11.36 -0.05
N PHE A 43 -10.32 -11.48 1.15
CA PHE A 43 -8.89 -11.61 1.32
C PHE A 43 -8.50 -13.08 1.47
N VAL A 44 -7.44 -13.48 0.76
CA VAL A 44 -7.03 -14.90 0.65
C VAL A 44 -5.57 -15.13 1.06
N GLN A 45 -4.79 -14.06 1.25
CA GLN A 45 -3.37 -14.14 1.60
C GLN A 45 -3.00 -13.03 2.59
N ASP A 46 -2.27 -13.39 3.64
CA ASP A 46 -1.65 -12.46 4.58
C ASP A 46 -0.13 -12.45 4.40
N ASN A 47 0.44 -11.27 4.51
CA ASN A 47 1.89 -11.08 4.48
C ASN A 47 2.32 -10.23 5.68
N GLU A 48 3.48 -10.55 6.25
CA GLU A 48 4.15 -9.74 7.25
C GLU A 48 5.53 -9.35 6.77
N VAL A 49 5.89 -8.09 6.97
CA VAL A 49 7.19 -7.55 6.60
C VAL A 49 7.81 -6.85 7.79
N PHE A 50 8.99 -7.30 8.18
CA PHE A 50 9.84 -6.62 9.14
C PHE A 50 10.88 -5.77 8.42
N SER A 51 11.07 -4.53 8.87
CA SER A 51 12.07 -3.60 8.37
C SER A 51 12.85 -3.00 9.52
N GLU A 52 14.12 -3.40 9.65
CA GLU A 52 14.99 -2.97 10.74
C GLU A 52 15.36 -1.49 10.66
N LYS A 53 15.59 -0.98 9.43
CA LYS A 53 16.19 0.33 9.19
C LYS A 53 15.19 1.37 8.73
N VAL A 54 15.30 2.58 9.27
CA VAL A 54 14.65 3.79 8.74
C VAL A 54 15.11 4.04 7.30
N ASN A 55 14.26 4.67 6.50
CA ASN A 55 14.51 4.94 5.07
C ASN A 55 14.62 3.68 4.21
N THR A 56 14.17 2.51 4.68
CA THR A 56 13.96 1.35 3.82
C THR A 56 12.74 1.63 2.93
N LEU A 57 12.93 1.57 1.61
CA LEU A 57 11.88 1.77 0.62
C LEU A 57 11.60 0.45 -0.10
N ARG A 58 10.34 0.12 -0.26
CA ARG A 58 9.84 -1.05 -0.98
C ARG A 58 8.82 -0.62 -2.01
N GLY A 59 8.95 -1.10 -3.22
CA GLY A 59 8.01 -0.81 -4.32
C GLY A 59 8.59 0.17 -5.35
N LEU A 60 7.74 0.72 -6.15
CA LEU A 60 6.27 0.60 -6.29
C LEU A 60 5.89 -0.63 -7.13
N HIS A 61 5.06 -1.52 -6.58
CA HIS A 61 4.70 -2.78 -7.24
C HIS A 61 3.19 -2.90 -7.50
N TYR A 62 2.83 -3.63 -8.55
CA TYR A 62 1.47 -4.06 -8.87
C TYR A 62 1.49 -5.39 -9.61
N GLN A 63 0.33 -6.05 -9.66
CA GLN A 63 0.13 -7.30 -10.37
C GLN A 63 -0.95 -7.11 -11.44
N ILE A 64 -0.71 -7.62 -12.66
CA ILE A 64 -1.64 -7.47 -13.79
C ILE A 64 -2.63 -8.62 -13.85
N GLU A 65 -2.11 -9.86 -13.90
CA GLU A 65 -2.96 -11.04 -13.84
C GLU A 65 -3.33 -11.29 -12.38
N ASN A 66 -4.63 -11.44 -12.11
CA ASN A 66 -5.17 -11.52 -10.77
C ASN A 66 -4.73 -10.31 -9.91
N PRO A 67 -5.19 -9.09 -10.27
CA PRO A 67 -4.73 -7.87 -9.60
C PRO A 67 -5.14 -7.89 -8.13
N GLN A 68 -4.13 -7.85 -7.26
CA GLN A 68 -4.31 -7.87 -5.82
C GLN A 68 -4.79 -6.50 -5.32
N ALA A 69 -5.98 -6.43 -4.74
CA ALA A 69 -6.26 -5.37 -3.78
C ALA A 69 -5.55 -5.67 -2.46
N LYS A 70 -5.19 -4.64 -1.71
CA LYS A 70 -4.41 -4.78 -0.48
C LYS A 70 -5.05 -4.01 0.66
N LEU A 71 -4.99 -4.56 1.87
CA LEU A 71 -5.31 -3.86 3.12
C LEU A 71 -4.03 -3.78 3.95
N ILE A 72 -3.46 -2.58 4.07
CA ILE A 72 -2.19 -2.32 4.75
C ILE A 72 -2.47 -1.93 6.19
N HIS A 73 -1.72 -2.51 7.14
CA HIS A 73 -1.76 -2.20 8.56
C HIS A 73 -0.35 -2.15 9.14
N VAL A 74 -0.03 -1.10 9.89
CA VAL A 74 1.25 -0.99 10.63
C VAL A 74 1.05 -1.51 12.04
N VAL A 75 1.66 -2.66 12.33
CA VAL A 75 1.59 -3.32 13.65
C VAL A 75 2.55 -2.66 14.65
N SER A 76 3.73 -2.25 14.16
CA SER A 76 4.75 -1.56 14.95
C SER A 76 5.51 -0.57 14.07
N GLY A 77 5.89 0.57 14.62
CA GLY A 77 6.61 1.62 13.89
C GLY A 77 5.70 2.50 13.05
N ALA A 78 6.28 3.06 11.98
CA ALA A 78 5.60 3.99 11.08
C ALA A 78 6.14 3.91 9.65
N ILE A 79 5.26 4.18 8.67
CA ILE A 79 5.59 4.25 7.25
C ILE A 79 4.93 5.47 6.58
N LYS A 80 5.58 5.99 5.55
CA LYS A 80 4.92 6.77 4.50
C LYS A 80 4.51 5.79 3.41
N ASP A 81 3.23 5.49 3.33
CA ASP A 81 2.65 4.65 2.29
C ASP A 81 2.31 5.49 1.07
N VAL A 82 2.57 4.99 -0.13
CA VAL A 82 2.30 5.70 -1.38
C VAL A 82 1.69 4.75 -2.40
N ILE A 83 0.60 5.18 -2.98
CA ILE A 83 -0.03 4.53 -4.12
C ILE A 83 0.00 5.45 -5.34
N VAL A 84 0.11 4.87 -6.53
CA VAL A 84 0.09 5.58 -7.81
C VAL A 84 -0.93 4.91 -8.72
N ASP A 85 -1.83 5.68 -9.30
CA ASP A 85 -2.74 5.15 -10.30
C ASP A 85 -1.99 4.87 -11.61
N VAL A 86 -1.81 3.59 -11.92
CA VAL A 86 -1.15 3.13 -13.15
C VAL A 86 -2.11 2.49 -14.15
N ARG A 87 -3.42 2.66 -13.95
CA ARG A 87 -4.48 2.11 -14.82
C ARG A 87 -4.63 2.96 -16.08
N VAL A 88 -4.33 2.37 -17.22
CA VAL A 88 -4.49 3.05 -18.52
C VAL A 88 -5.94 3.48 -18.71
N ASN A 89 -6.17 4.69 -19.19
CA ASN A 89 -7.47 5.37 -19.35
C ASN A 89 -8.14 5.82 -18.04
N SER A 90 -7.51 5.68 -16.88
CA SER A 90 -7.97 6.34 -15.66
C SER A 90 -7.82 7.87 -15.79
N ARG A 91 -8.78 8.61 -15.22
CA ARG A 91 -8.69 10.09 -15.16
C ARG A 91 -7.58 10.57 -14.22
N THR A 92 -7.15 9.72 -13.32
CA THR A 92 -6.09 9.96 -12.34
C THR A 92 -4.79 9.21 -12.66
N PHE A 93 -4.63 8.76 -13.91
CA PHE A 93 -3.41 8.08 -14.34
C PHE A 93 -2.16 8.91 -14.06
N GLY A 94 -1.20 8.32 -13.34
CA GLY A 94 0.05 8.97 -12.91
C GLY A 94 -0.08 9.78 -11.61
N GLU A 95 -1.29 10.02 -11.10
CA GLU A 95 -1.46 10.69 -9.81
C GLU A 95 -1.05 9.77 -8.64
N SER A 96 -0.44 10.37 -7.62
CA SER A 96 -0.03 9.68 -6.41
C SER A 96 -0.83 10.14 -5.19
N PHE A 97 -1.03 9.23 -4.24
CA PHE A 97 -1.64 9.52 -2.95
C PHE A 97 -0.70 9.02 -1.84
N PRO A 98 0.02 9.92 -1.15
CA PRO A 98 0.81 9.59 0.03
C PRO A 98 -0.04 9.65 1.29
N VAL A 99 0.22 8.73 2.23
CA VAL A 99 -0.40 8.73 3.55
C VAL A 99 0.55 8.15 4.60
N ASP A 100 0.61 8.79 5.77
CA ASP A 100 1.39 8.28 6.89
C ASP A 100 0.52 7.34 7.74
N LEU A 101 1.04 6.11 7.93
CA LEU A 101 0.43 5.07 8.75
C LEU A 101 1.39 4.71 9.88
N ASP A 102 0.88 4.55 11.08
CA ASP A 102 1.65 4.17 12.25
C ASP A 102 0.84 3.28 13.22
N HIS A 103 1.55 2.63 14.14
CA HIS A 103 0.95 1.75 15.14
C HIS A 103 0.12 2.49 16.21
N LYS A 104 0.18 3.83 16.28
CA LYS A 104 -0.54 4.64 17.31
C LYS A 104 -1.91 5.04 16.81
N ASN A 105 -2.01 5.42 15.52
CA ASN A 105 -3.28 5.82 14.93
C ASN A 105 -4.13 4.63 14.47
N HIS A 106 -3.54 3.43 14.36
CA HIS A 106 -4.16 2.17 13.92
C HIS A 106 -4.92 2.26 12.59
N LYS A 107 -4.70 3.32 11.81
CA LYS A 107 -5.32 3.47 10.50
C LYS A 107 -4.81 2.39 9.55
N MET A 108 -5.71 1.90 8.72
CA MET A 108 -5.36 0.97 7.65
C MET A 108 -5.65 1.62 6.30
N LEU A 109 -4.91 1.23 5.28
CA LEU A 109 -5.11 1.70 3.90
C LEU A 109 -5.60 0.54 3.04
N PHE A 110 -6.79 0.69 2.45
CA PHE A 110 -7.25 -0.22 1.41
C PHE A 110 -6.93 0.35 0.03
N ILE A 111 -6.28 -0.47 -0.80
CA ILE A 111 -5.80 -0.16 -2.14
C ILE A 111 -6.44 -1.14 -3.11
N PRO A 112 -7.28 -0.72 -4.06
CA PRO A 112 -7.81 -1.61 -5.09
C PRO A 112 -6.72 -2.21 -5.99
N GLY A 113 -7.02 -3.27 -6.66
CA GLY A 113 -6.16 -3.78 -7.73
C GLY A 113 -5.98 -2.73 -8.85
N GLY A 114 -4.79 -2.73 -9.47
CA GLY A 114 -4.47 -1.81 -10.56
C GLY A 114 -3.72 -0.55 -10.14
N PHE A 115 -3.45 -0.36 -8.84
CA PHE A 115 -2.55 0.69 -8.36
C PHE A 115 -1.15 0.13 -8.13
N ALA A 116 -0.12 0.93 -8.41
CA ALA A 116 1.23 0.66 -7.92
C ALA A 116 1.34 1.11 -6.46
N HIS A 117 1.94 0.26 -5.63
CA HIS A 117 2.03 0.46 -4.19
C HIS A 117 3.47 0.32 -3.71
N GLY A 118 3.86 1.19 -2.81
CA GLY A 118 5.13 1.14 -2.11
C GLY A 118 5.11 1.97 -0.84
N TYR A 119 6.12 1.80 0.00
CA TYR A 119 6.23 2.59 1.23
C TYR A 119 7.68 2.84 1.65
N LEU A 120 7.86 3.91 2.38
CA LEU A 120 9.10 4.29 3.06
C LEU A 120 8.95 4.07 4.57
N VAL A 121 9.89 3.38 5.17
CA VAL A 121 9.94 3.15 6.62
C VAL A 121 10.40 4.41 7.34
N LEU A 122 9.61 4.89 8.31
CA LEU A 122 9.88 6.11 9.07
C LEU A 122 10.46 5.85 10.47
N GLU A 123 10.23 4.65 11.04
CA GLU A 123 10.74 4.25 12.35
C GLU A 123 11.50 2.93 12.24
N LYS A 124 12.50 2.71 13.15
CA LYS A 124 13.22 1.43 13.23
C LYS A 124 12.30 0.29 13.67
N ASN A 125 12.63 -0.92 13.25
CA ASN A 125 11.92 -2.14 13.64
C ASN A 125 10.42 -2.10 13.29
N THR A 126 10.10 -1.48 12.17
CA THR A 126 8.72 -1.39 11.68
C THR A 126 8.22 -2.74 11.17
N ILE A 127 7.02 -3.12 11.61
CA ILE A 127 6.29 -4.31 11.17
C ILE A 127 5.04 -3.85 10.42
N VAL A 128 4.94 -4.25 9.16
CA VAL A 128 3.78 -4.01 8.30
C VAL A 128 3.14 -5.34 7.98
N GLN A 129 1.85 -5.48 8.27
CA GLN A 129 1.03 -6.58 7.77
C GLN A 129 0.14 -6.08 6.64
N TYR A 130 -0.10 -6.93 5.65
CA TYR A 130 -1.07 -6.62 4.61
C TYR A 130 -1.77 -7.87 4.09
N LYS A 131 -3.08 -7.73 3.90
CA LYS A 131 -3.94 -8.75 3.29
C LYS A 131 -4.03 -8.48 1.79
N CYS A 132 -4.13 -9.56 0.99
CA CYS A 132 -4.31 -9.51 -0.45
C CYS A 132 -5.56 -10.27 -0.87
N THR A 133 -6.24 -9.76 -1.90
CA THR A 133 -7.45 -10.39 -2.44
C THR A 133 -7.17 -11.52 -3.43
N ASP A 134 -5.93 -11.72 -3.82
CA ASP A 134 -5.49 -12.81 -4.68
C ASP A 134 -4.09 -13.28 -4.29
N TYR A 135 -3.67 -14.43 -4.82
CA TYR A 135 -2.36 -14.99 -4.55
C TYR A 135 -1.24 -14.26 -5.30
N TYR A 136 -0.05 -14.24 -4.70
CA TYR A 136 1.12 -13.67 -5.33
C TYR A 136 1.53 -14.46 -6.58
N ASN A 137 1.65 -13.75 -7.71
CA ASN A 137 2.15 -14.30 -8.97
C ASN A 137 3.40 -13.53 -9.44
N PRO A 138 4.61 -14.06 -9.20
CA PRO A 138 5.86 -13.38 -9.56
C PRO A 138 6.02 -13.15 -11.07
N LYS A 139 5.32 -13.92 -11.92
CA LYS A 139 5.35 -13.75 -13.38
C LYS A 139 4.51 -12.59 -13.86
N SER A 140 3.58 -12.13 -13.03
CA SER A 140 2.66 -11.03 -13.33
C SER A 140 2.92 -9.80 -12.47
N GLU A 141 3.99 -9.80 -11.66
CA GLU A 141 4.41 -8.65 -10.87
C GLU A 141 5.23 -7.67 -11.71
N TYR A 142 4.80 -6.42 -11.69
CA TYR A 142 5.46 -5.30 -12.34
C TYR A 142 5.60 -4.15 -11.33
N GLY A 143 6.28 -3.09 -11.77
CA GLY A 143 6.44 -1.91 -10.92
C GLY A 143 6.91 -0.70 -11.70
N ILE A 144 6.96 0.43 -11.02
CA ILE A 144 7.53 1.68 -11.48
C ILE A 144 8.57 2.19 -10.49
N ARG A 145 9.52 2.97 -11.01
CA ARG A 145 10.63 3.49 -10.21
C ARG A 145 10.13 4.47 -9.15
N TRP A 146 10.66 4.33 -7.93
CA TRP A 146 10.28 5.14 -6.77
C TRP A 146 10.51 6.65 -6.94
N ASN A 147 11.55 7.05 -7.67
CA ASN A 147 11.94 8.44 -7.95
C ASN A 147 11.60 8.87 -9.39
N ASP A 148 10.48 8.40 -9.91
CA ASP A 148 9.97 8.82 -11.20
C ASP A 148 9.65 10.31 -11.19
N SER A 149 10.29 11.10 -12.09
CA SER A 149 10.13 12.53 -12.16
C SER A 149 8.74 12.98 -12.63
N ASP A 150 8.07 12.14 -13.42
CA ASP A 150 6.75 12.48 -13.98
C ASP A 150 5.64 12.22 -12.93
N VAL A 151 5.83 11.22 -12.04
CA VAL A 151 4.96 10.95 -10.87
C VAL A 151 5.29 11.89 -9.71
N ASN A 152 6.55 12.27 -9.55
CA ASN A 152 7.07 13.28 -8.62
C ASN A 152 6.66 13.06 -7.15
N ILE A 153 6.86 11.85 -6.63
CA ILE A 153 6.55 11.52 -5.24
C ILE A 153 7.54 12.19 -4.29
N ASN A 154 7.03 12.94 -3.32
CA ASN A 154 7.85 13.48 -2.23
C ASN A 154 8.00 12.44 -1.11
N TRP A 155 9.05 11.64 -1.18
CA TRP A 155 9.38 10.67 -0.15
C TRP A 155 10.00 11.28 1.11
N GLY A 156 10.56 12.50 1.03
CA GLY A 156 11.31 13.13 2.11
C GLY A 156 12.74 12.61 2.26
N VAL A 157 13.20 11.74 1.37
CA VAL A 157 14.58 11.20 1.33
C VAL A 157 15.11 11.18 -0.11
N THR A 158 16.42 11.34 -0.25
CA THR A 158 17.10 11.33 -1.56
C THR A 158 17.86 10.03 -1.83
N SER A 159 18.15 9.25 -0.78
CA SER A 159 18.94 8.00 -0.87
C SER A 159 18.37 6.95 0.09
N PRO A 160 17.22 6.31 -0.27
CA PRO A 160 16.66 5.25 0.56
C PRO A 160 17.44 3.94 0.47
N HIS A 161 17.27 3.07 1.47
CA HIS A 161 17.66 1.67 1.38
C HIS A 161 16.66 0.93 0.49
N ILE A 162 17.07 0.58 -0.72
CA ILE A 162 16.21 -0.06 -1.72
C ILE A 162 16.83 -1.35 -2.24
N SER A 163 16.00 -2.32 -2.60
CA SER A 163 16.46 -3.58 -3.17
C SER A 163 17.08 -3.41 -4.57
N ALA A 164 17.96 -4.32 -4.97
CA ALA A 164 18.52 -4.34 -6.31
C ALA A 164 17.45 -4.57 -7.40
N LYS A 165 16.32 -5.21 -7.06
CA LYS A 165 15.15 -5.38 -7.93
C LYS A 165 14.45 -4.03 -8.13
N ASP A 166 14.10 -3.36 -7.05
CA ASP A 166 13.31 -2.13 -7.09
C ASP A 166 14.07 -0.95 -7.70
N SER A 167 15.39 -0.89 -7.48
CA SER A 167 16.25 0.14 -8.10
C SER A 167 16.30 0.07 -9.64
N LYS A 168 15.96 -1.08 -10.24
CA LYS A 168 15.95 -1.31 -11.68
C LYS A 168 14.58 -1.15 -12.33
N LEU A 169 13.54 -0.85 -11.56
CA LEU A 169 12.21 -0.64 -12.12
C LEU A 169 12.20 0.51 -13.13
N PRO A 170 11.40 0.42 -14.21
CA PRO A 170 11.31 1.44 -15.22
C PRO A 170 10.56 2.69 -14.73
N LEU A 171 10.75 3.81 -15.39
CA LEU A 171 9.85 4.97 -15.25
C LEU A 171 8.45 4.62 -15.79
N LEU A 172 7.41 5.26 -15.28
CA LEU A 172 6.01 5.02 -15.69
C LEU A 172 5.82 5.13 -17.21
N LYS A 173 6.38 6.17 -17.83
CA LYS A 173 6.35 6.36 -19.30
C LYS A 173 7.01 5.26 -20.11
N ASN A 174 7.93 4.50 -19.50
CA ASN A 174 8.64 3.39 -20.14
C ASN A 174 8.05 2.03 -19.79
N GLN A 175 7.05 1.98 -18.90
CA GLN A 175 6.41 0.75 -18.48
C GLN A 175 5.42 0.28 -19.56
N LYS A 176 5.72 -0.89 -20.14
CA LYS A 176 4.92 -1.50 -21.23
C LYS A 176 3.76 -2.36 -20.75
N LYS A 177 3.78 -2.74 -19.48
CA LYS A 177 2.80 -3.63 -18.86
C LYS A 177 2.04 -2.86 -17.79
N LEU A 178 0.90 -2.29 -18.17
CA LEU A 178 0.04 -1.50 -17.31
C LEU A 178 -1.36 -2.12 -17.24
N PRO A 179 -2.02 -2.09 -16.07
CA PRO A 179 -3.41 -2.52 -15.94
C PRO A 179 -4.34 -1.59 -16.73
N LYS A 180 -5.48 -2.12 -17.14
CA LYS A 180 -6.55 -1.33 -17.77
C LYS A 180 -7.54 -0.86 -16.71
N TYR A 181 -8.09 0.35 -16.89
CA TYR A 181 -9.19 0.87 -16.08
C TYR A 181 -10.51 0.22 -16.47
#